data_1a8d300f905cbec9d49adbee36287061
#
_entry.id   1a8d300f905cbec9d49adbee36287061
#
_cell.length_a   1.000
_cell.length_b   1.000
_cell.length_c   1.000
_cell.angle_alpha   90.00
_cell.angle_beta   90.00
_cell.angle_gamma   90.00
#
_symmetry.space_group_name_H-M   'P 1'
#
loop_
_entity.id
_entity.type
_entity.pdbx_description
1 polymer ?
#
loop_
_entity_poly.entity_id
_entity_poly.type
_entity_poly.pdbx_seq_one_letter_code
_entity_poly.pdbx_strand_id
1 'polypeptide(L)'
;MPRKEIADIAAGRLSAEQLAQNFADVAPPLDRQRALIAAQRCYYCYDAPCVQACPTGIDIPGFIRRITTGNLDGAARDILGANILGGMCARVCPTEILCEGSCVRNGPDELAPVQIGALQRYATDWVFDDGARLFERGADSGFSIAVVGAGPAGLACAHALARVGHRVTIFDAREKPGGLNEYGIAAYKVPGFAEREVEWLLSIGGIELRTGETLGKNLSLAKLQRDFDAVFVGVGLTGVNALGLEGEQLAGVRNAVDFIAELRQCADLSRLAVGRRVVVIGGGNTAIDASVQSRKLGAESVTMVYRRGAASMGATPAEQEFAKTQGVTIVEWAQPRRIVAADGALSAVEFEYTQLDDQGRLLGTGDTMRLEADTLLKAIGQVLVVSAANTDVALLDVRAGRIVVNDDYQTSLPKVWAGGDCVDSKHDLTVQAVEDGKRAAASIDRTLRTRATRTNGG
;
A
#
# COMPACT_ATOMS: atom_id res chain seq x y z
N MET A 1 11.85 6.38 31.08
CA MET A 1 10.76 6.82 31.97
C MET A 1 9.54 6.00 31.58
N PRO A 2 8.77 5.42 32.54
CA PRO A 2 7.50 4.77 32.19
C PRO A 2 6.58 5.78 31.55
N ARG A 3 5.94 5.42 30.41
CA ARG A 3 4.92 6.25 29.77
C ARG A 3 3.79 6.48 30.78
N LYS A 4 3.46 7.74 31.08
CA LYS A 4 2.32 8.10 31.90
C LYS A 4 1.06 7.57 31.20
N GLU A 5 0.33 6.67 31.84
CA GLU A 5 -0.94 6.17 31.31
C GLU A 5 -1.92 7.34 31.20
N ILE A 6 -2.41 7.59 29.99
CA ILE A 6 -3.46 8.58 29.76
C ILE A 6 -4.76 7.86 30.07
N ALA A 7 -5.53 8.34 31.07
CA ALA A 7 -6.73 7.68 31.57
C ALA A 7 -7.78 7.32 30.51
N ASP A 8 -7.81 8.06 29.39
CA ASP A 8 -8.75 7.87 28.28
C ASP A 8 -8.20 7.00 27.12
N ILE A 9 -6.93 6.57 27.18
CA ILE A 9 -6.36 5.61 26.24
C ILE A 9 -6.26 4.26 26.93
N ALA A 10 -7.12 3.32 26.54
CA ALA A 10 -7.25 2.03 27.21
C ALA A 10 -7.43 0.89 26.21
N ALA A 11 -6.94 -0.29 26.59
CA ALA A 11 -7.23 -1.55 25.95
C ALA A 11 -8.50 -2.20 26.52
N GLY A 12 -9.07 -3.19 25.83
CA GLY A 12 -10.14 -4.03 26.35
C GLY A 12 -11.51 -3.36 26.46
N ARG A 13 -11.78 -2.33 25.64
CA ARG A 13 -13.09 -1.67 25.59
C ARG A 13 -14.18 -2.54 24.96
N LEU A 14 -13.79 -3.45 24.09
CA LEU A 14 -14.67 -4.40 23.40
C LEU A 14 -14.28 -5.83 23.75
N SER A 15 -15.26 -6.73 23.74
CA SER A 15 -14.98 -8.16 23.90
C SER A 15 -14.23 -8.74 22.69
N ALA A 16 -13.61 -9.92 22.85
CA ALA A 16 -12.94 -10.61 21.75
C ALA A 16 -13.89 -10.91 20.59
N GLU A 17 -15.15 -11.28 20.89
CA GLU A 17 -16.18 -11.54 19.89
C GLU A 17 -16.56 -10.28 19.11
N GLN A 18 -16.70 -9.14 19.80
CA GLN A 18 -16.97 -7.86 19.16
C GLN A 18 -15.81 -7.43 18.25
N LEU A 19 -14.56 -7.61 18.70
CA LEU A 19 -13.38 -7.31 17.90
C LEU A 19 -13.30 -8.22 16.68
N ALA A 20 -13.54 -9.54 16.83
CA ALA A 20 -13.56 -10.47 15.71
C ALA A 20 -14.61 -10.08 14.65
N GLN A 21 -15.80 -9.65 15.10
CA GLN A 21 -16.85 -9.17 14.19
C GLN A 21 -16.47 -7.85 13.52
N ASN A 22 -15.92 -6.89 14.28
CA ASN A 22 -15.53 -5.58 13.77
C ASN A 22 -14.41 -5.66 12.73
N PHE A 23 -13.47 -6.60 12.89
CA PHE A 23 -12.33 -6.79 12.00
C PHE A 23 -12.53 -7.94 11.01
N ALA A 24 -13.74 -8.49 10.90
CA ALA A 24 -14.08 -9.41 9.83
C ALA A 24 -13.90 -8.78 8.45
N ASP A 25 -13.69 -9.61 7.44
CA ASP A 25 -13.50 -9.19 6.05
C ASP A 25 -14.67 -8.31 5.57
N VAL A 26 -14.38 -7.09 5.18
CA VAL A 26 -15.39 -6.12 4.73
C VAL A 26 -15.99 -6.46 3.37
N ALA A 27 -15.25 -7.22 2.55
CA ALA A 27 -15.65 -7.63 1.21
C ALA A 27 -15.46 -9.15 1.04
N PRO A 28 -16.29 -10.00 1.65
CA PRO A 28 -16.13 -11.46 1.61
C PRO A 28 -16.12 -11.98 0.17
N PRO A 29 -15.41 -13.09 -0.12
CA PRO A 29 -15.28 -13.63 -1.47
C PRO A 29 -16.64 -14.03 -2.05
N LEU A 30 -16.75 -13.94 -3.38
CA LEU A 30 -17.91 -14.48 -4.10
C LEU A 30 -17.91 -16.00 -3.99
N ASP A 31 -19.09 -16.58 -3.75
CA ASP A 31 -19.31 -18.00 -4.00
C ASP A 31 -19.34 -18.28 -5.52
N ARG A 32 -19.31 -19.56 -5.89
CA ARG A 32 -19.30 -19.99 -7.29
C ARG A 32 -20.47 -19.43 -8.10
N GLN A 33 -21.68 -19.43 -7.54
CA GLN A 33 -22.86 -18.97 -8.25
C GLN A 33 -22.82 -17.47 -8.49
N ARG A 34 -22.49 -16.71 -7.46
CA ARG A 34 -22.34 -15.23 -7.56
C ARG A 34 -21.20 -14.84 -8.51
N ALA A 35 -20.09 -15.58 -8.48
CA ALA A 35 -18.97 -15.36 -9.41
C ALA A 35 -19.39 -15.58 -10.85
N LEU A 36 -20.13 -16.64 -11.16
CA LEU A 36 -20.65 -16.88 -12.51
C LEU A 36 -21.64 -15.80 -12.96
N ILE A 37 -22.56 -15.37 -12.10
CA ILE A 37 -23.50 -14.27 -12.41
C ILE A 37 -22.74 -12.97 -12.69
N ALA A 38 -21.77 -12.62 -11.85
CA ALA A 38 -20.96 -11.41 -12.05
C ALA A 38 -20.12 -11.49 -13.34
N ALA A 39 -19.51 -12.65 -13.62
CA ALA A 39 -18.69 -12.88 -14.81
C ALA A 39 -19.49 -12.80 -16.12
N GLN A 40 -20.73 -13.32 -16.13
CA GLN A 40 -21.63 -13.27 -17.30
C GLN A 40 -22.04 -11.84 -17.68
N ARG A 41 -21.84 -10.85 -16.81
CA ARG A 41 -22.11 -9.45 -17.14
C ARG A 41 -21.02 -8.83 -18.01
N CYS A 42 -19.86 -9.47 -18.18
CA CYS A 42 -18.79 -8.95 -19.02
C CYS A 42 -19.15 -9.04 -20.50
N TYR A 43 -18.92 -7.96 -21.24
CA TYR A 43 -19.12 -7.94 -22.70
C TYR A 43 -17.94 -8.47 -23.51
N TYR A 44 -16.81 -8.79 -22.84
CA TYR A 44 -15.59 -9.25 -23.50
C TYR A 44 -15.09 -8.29 -24.60
N CYS A 45 -15.05 -7.00 -24.27
CA CYS A 45 -14.63 -5.94 -25.19
C CYS A 45 -13.25 -6.24 -25.79
N TYR A 46 -13.08 -5.99 -27.09
CA TYR A 46 -11.82 -6.21 -27.80
C TYR A 46 -10.72 -5.22 -27.34
N ASP A 47 -11.03 -3.93 -27.28
CA ASP A 47 -10.18 -2.83 -26.83
C ASP A 47 -10.51 -2.40 -25.39
N ALA A 48 -10.69 -3.35 -24.51
CA ALA A 48 -11.22 -3.23 -23.17
C ALA A 48 -10.65 -2.05 -22.36
N PRO A 49 -11.43 -0.99 -22.05
CA PRO A 49 -10.93 0.15 -21.29
C PRO A 49 -10.48 -0.24 -19.88
N CYS A 50 -11.07 -1.27 -19.29
CA CYS A 50 -10.67 -1.80 -17.99
C CYS A 50 -9.23 -2.37 -17.97
N VAL A 51 -8.76 -2.94 -19.09
CA VAL A 51 -7.36 -3.40 -19.25
C VAL A 51 -6.41 -2.21 -19.30
N GLN A 52 -6.78 -1.17 -20.06
CA GLN A 52 -5.96 0.05 -20.16
C GLN A 52 -5.87 0.82 -18.85
N ALA A 53 -6.92 0.78 -18.04
CA ALA A 53 -6.95 1.40 -16.72
C ALA A 53 -6.20 0.60 -15.64
N CYS A 54 -5.87 -0.66 -15.90
CA CYS A 54 -5.07 -1.47 -14.99
C CYS A 54 -3.58 -1.18 -15.16
N PRO A 55 -2.85 -0.68 -14.17
CA PRO A 55 -1.42 -0.38 -14.31
C PRO A 55 -0.58 -1.58 -14.75
N THR A 56 -0.93 -2.80 -14.33
CA THR A 56 -0.22 -4.04 -14.73
C THR A 56 -0.76 -4.68 -16.01
N GLY A 57 -1.83 -4.13 -16.60
CA GLY A 57 -2.40 -4.59 -17.87
C GLY A 57 -2.95 -6.02 -17.83
N ILE A 58 -3.62 -6.42 -16.74
CA ILE A 58 -4.27 -7.74 -16.64
C ILE A 58 -5.28 -7.88 -17.79
N ASP A 59 -5.26 -9.02 -18.51
CA ASP A 59 -6.30 -9.37 -19.47
C ASP A 59 -7.62 -9.67 -18.76
N ILE A 60 -8.35 -8.59 -18.42
CA ILE A 60 -9.59 -8.68 -17.65
C ILE A 60 -10.68 -9.46 -18.38
N PRO A 61 -11.00 -9.20 -19.66
CA PRO A 61 -11.95 -10.02 -20.40
C PRO A 61 -11.53 -11.50 -20.46
N GLY A 62 -10.24 -11.76 -20.63
CA GLY A 62 -9.69 -13.11 -20.72
C GLY A 62 -9.90 -13.90 -19.43
N PHE A 63 -9.47 -13.38 -18.28
CA PHE A 63 -9.64 -14.11 -17.03
C PHE A 63 -11.12 -14.28 -16.64
N ILE A 64 -11.98 -13.27 -16.90
CA ILE A 64 -13.42 -13.38 -16.63
C ILE A 64 -14.04 -14.48 -17.50
N ARG A 65 -13.66 -14.55 -18.77
CA ARG A 65 -14.13 -15.64 -19.67
C ARG A 65 -13.72 -17.02 -19.17
N ARG A 66 -12.49 -17.15 -18.62
CA ARG A 66 -12.05 -18.41 -18.03
C ARG A 66 -12.84 -18.79 -16.79
N ILE A 67 -13.25 -17.83 -15.97
CA ILE A 67 -14.17 -18.09 -14.85
C ILE A 67 -15.50 -18.68 -15.35
N THR A 68 -16.10 -18.11 -16.40
CA THR A 68 -17.37 -18.60 -16.95
C THR A 68 -17.30 -20.02 -17.50
N THR A 69 -16.11 -20.44 -17.95
CA THR A 69 -15.87 -21.81 -18.46
C THR A 69 -15.35 -22.78 -17.38
N GLY A 70 -15.22 -22.34 -16.13
CA GLY A 70 -14.72 -23.16 -15.02
C GLY A 70 -13.19 -23.36 -15.01
N ASN A 71 -12.45 -22.66 -15.87
CA ASN A 71 -10.98 -22.74 -15.94
C ASN A 71 -10.34 -21.73 -14.97
N LEU A 72 -10.36 -22.04 -13.67
CA LEU A 72 -9.81 -21.15 -12.64
C LEU A 72 -8.27 -21.10 -12.67
N ASP A 73 -7.58 -22.20 -13.01
CA ASP A 73 -6.12 -22.21 -13.22
C ASP A 73 -5.72 -21.20 -14.32
N GLY A 74 -6.39 -21.25 -15.46
CA GLY A 74 -6.14 -20.29 -16.52
C GLY A 74 -6.45 -18.85 -16.14
N ALA A 75 -7.56 -18.62 -15.41
CA ALA A 75 -7.91 -17.28 -14.93
C ALA A 75 -6.84 -16.72 -13.97
N ALA A 76 -6.39 -17.53 -13.04
CA ALA A 76 -5.35 -17.15 -12.10
C ALA A 76 -3.99 -16.89 -12.78
N ARG A 77 -3.64 -17.69 -13.82
CA ARG A 77 -2.43 -17.47 -14.63
C ARG A 77 -2.47 -16.14 -15.37
N ASP A 78 -3.60 -15.77 -15.95
CA ASP A 78 -3.75 -14.47 -16.62
C ASP A 78 -3.56 -13.32 -15.64
N ILE A 79 -4.15 -13.43 -14.45
CA ILE A 79 -4.03 -12.43 -13.38
C ILE A 79 -2.60 -12.36 -12.84
N LEU A 80 -2.10 -13.47 -12.28
CA LEU A 80 -0.82 -13.50 -11.56
C LEU A 80 0.38 -13.43 -12.49
N GLY A 81 0.20 -13.75 -13.78
CA GLY A 81 1.22 -13.53 -14.82
C GLY A 81 1.46 -12.06 -15.12
N ALA A 82 0.41 -11.24 -15.08
CA ALA A 82 0.48 -9.79 -15.25
C ALA A 82 0.78 -9.06 -13.93
N ASN A 83 0.21 -9.53 -12.81
CA ASN A 83 0.32 -8.95 -11.49
C ASN A 83 0.51 -10.04 -10.44
N ILE A 84 1.74 -10.27 -10.01
CA ILE A 84 2.07 -11.35 -9.08
C ILE A 84 1.48 -11.16 -7.67
N LEU A 85 1.08 -9.96 -7.30
CA LEU A 85 0.31 -9.65 -6.09
C LEU A 85 -1.18 -9.41 -6.43
N GLY A 86 -1.70 -10.18 -7.37
CA GLY A 86 -3.07 -10.07 -7.87
C GLY A 86 -4.12 -10.36 -6.82
N GLY A 87 -3.85 -11.22 -5.84
CA GLY A 87 -4.74 -11.50 -4.72
C GLY A 87 -4.87 -10.33 -3.76
N MET A 88 -3.75 -9.66 -3.43
CA MET A 88 -3.77 -8.43 -2.64
C MET A 88 -4.46 -7.30 -3.40
N CYS A 89 -4.11 -7.08 -4.67
CA CYS A 89 -4.74 -6.07 -5.51
C CYS A 89 -6.26 -6.28 -5.65
N ALA A 90 -6.74 -7.52 -5.70
CA ALA A 90 -8.16 -7.83 -5.73
C ALA A 90 -8.93 -7.35 -4.48
N ARG A 91 -8.22 -7.15 -3.36
CA ARG A 91 -8.78 -6.71 -2.07
C ARG A 91 -8.65 -5.22 -1.82
N VAL A 92 -7.63 -4.58 -2.39
CA VAL A 92 -7.22 -3.22 -1.98
C VAL A 92 -7.09 -2.21 -3.10
N CYS A 93 -7.15 -2.63 -4.37
CA CYS A 93 -7.21 -1.66 -5.47
C CYS A 93 -8.48 -0.82 -5.38
N PRO A 94 -8.40 0.49 -5.57
CA PRO A 94 -9.56 1.35 -5.73
C PRO A 94 -10.15 1.13 -7.13
N THR A 95 -10.86 0.00 -7.31
CA THR A 95 -11.35 -0.45 -8.63
C THR A 95 -12.30 0.53 -9.27
N GLU A 96 -13.01 1.33 -8.46
CA GLU A 96 -13.95 2.37 -8.88
C GLU A 96 -13.30 3.55 -9.61
N ILE A 97 -11.99 3.75 -9.43
CA ILE A 97 -11.20 4.76 -10.18
C ILE A 97 -10.23 4.13 -11.18
N LEU A 98 -10.17 2.80 -11.23
CA LEU A 98 -9.35 2.01 -12.14
C LEU A 98 -10.22 1.18 -13.09
N CYS A 99 -10.13 -0.15 -13.00
CA CYS A 99 -10.75 -1.08 -13.94
C CYS A 99 -12.29 -1.05 -13.94
N GLU A 100 -12.92 -1.01 -12.77
CA GLU A 100 -14.39 -0.94 -12.65
C GLU A 100 -14.91 0.44 -13.05
N GLY A 101 -14.18 1.51 -12.66
CA GLY A 101 -14.49 2.89 -13.10
C GLY A 101 -14.45 3.06 -14.61
N SER A 102 -13.55 2.33 -15.30
CA SER A 102 -13.42 2.34 -16.76
C SER A 102 -14.26 1.27 -17.47
N CYS A 103 -15.03 0.46 -16.73
CA CYS A 103 -15.88 -0.55 -17.33
C CYS A 103 -16.98 0.11 -18.19
N VAL A 104 -17.20 -0.41 -19.40
CA VAL A 104 -18.26 0.12 -20.29
C VAL A 104 -19.68 0.04 -19.68
N ARG A 105 -19.90 -0.85 -18.71
CA ARG A 105 -21.15 -0.93 -17.93
C ARG A 105 -21.24 0.13 -16.80
N ASN A 106 -20.22 0.94 -16.62
CA ASN A 106 -20.24 2.09 -15.72
C ASN A 106 -20.69 3.37 -16.44
N GLY A 107 -21.48 3.22 -17.50
CA GLY A 107 -22.05 4.33 -18.24
C GLY A 107 -23.31 4.91 -17.58
N PRO A 108 -23.80 6.07 -18.09
CA PRO A 108 -24.94 6.79 -17.51
C PRO A 108 -26.22 5.97 -17.40
N ASP A 109 -26.41 5.00 -18.30
CA ASP A 109 -27.63 4.21 -18.37
C ASP A 109 -27.66 3.02 -17.40
N GLU A 110 -26.52 2.51 -16.94
CA GLU A 110 -26.46 1.30 -16.12
C GLU A 110 -25.85 1.52 -14.73
N LEU A 111 -24.78 2.34 -14.61
CA LEU A 111 -24.03 2.63 -13.35
C LEU A 111 -23.72 1.36 -12.50
N ALA A 112 -23.46 0.27 -13.16
CA ALA A 112 -23.27 -1.02 -12.54
C ALA A 112 -22.13 -1.79 -13.23
N PRO A 113 -20.85 -1.43 -12.96
CA PRO A 113 -19.70 -2.10 -13.57
C PRO A 113 -19.69 -3.59 -13.25
N VAL A 114 -18.94 -4.36 -14.02
CA VAL A 114 -18.60 -5.73 -13.64
C VAL A 114 -17.77 -5.70 -12.37
N GLN A 115 -18.05 -6.56 -11.42
CA GLN A 115 -17.31 -6.69 -10.15
C GLN A 115 -15.92 -7.32 -10.39
N ILE A 116 -15.04 -6.58 -11.06
CA ILE A 116 -13.75 -7.08 -11.55
C ILE A 116 -12.85 -7.48 -10.39
N GLY A 117 -12.76 -6.65 -9.35
CA GLY A 117 -11.96 -6.94 -8.15
C GLY A 117 -12.43 -8.21 -7.44
N ALA A 118 -13.75 -8.38 -7.25
CA ALA A 118 -14.31 -9.56 -6.61
C ALA A 118 -14.09 -10.83 -7.45
N LEU A 119 -14.19 -10.75 -8.78
CA LEU A 119 -13.88 -11.86 -9.69
C LEU A 119 -12.40 -12.20 -9.71
N GLN A 120 -11.53 -11.21 -9.68
CA GLN A 120 -10.09 -11.39 -9.53
C GLN A 120 -9.78 -12.12 -8.22
N ARG A 121 -10.40 -11.69 -7.10
CA ARG A 121 -10.27 -12.34 -5.82
C ARG A 121 -10.72 -13.80 -5.89
N TYR A 122 -11.88 -14.07 -6.47
CA TYR A 122 -12.40 -15.43 -6.64
C TYR A 122 -11.42 -16.36 -7.35
N ALA A 123 -10.77 -15.89 -8.42
CA ALA A 123 -9.80 -16.67 -9.17
C ALA A 123 -8.47 -16.85 -8.42
N THR A 124 -7.99 -15.81 -7.72
CA THR A 124 -6.72 -15.88 -6.99
C THR A 124 -6.84 -16.67 -5.70
N ASP A 125 -7.96 -16.56 -4.96
CA ASP A 125 -8.19 -17.34 -3.74
C ASP A 125 -8.14 -18.84 -4.01
N TRP A 126 -8.66 -19.28 -5.17
CA TRP A 126 -8.54 -20.67 -5.59
C TRP A 126 -7.08 -21.17 -5.62
N VAL A 127 -6.13 -20.36 -6.13
CA VAL A 127 -4.69 -20.71 -6.16
C VAL A 127 -4.14 -20.89 -4.76
N PHE A 128 -4.46 -19.96 -3.87
CA PHE A 128 -3.93 -19.96 -2.51
C PHE A 128 -4.56 -21.07 -1.66
N ASP A 129 -5.81 -21.46 -1.91
CA ASP A 129 -6.49 -22.55 -1.22
C ASP A 129 -6.03 -23.92 -1.71
N ASP A 130 -5.79 -24.09 -3.01
CA ASP A 130 -5.33 -25.33 -3.63
C ASP A 130 -3.80 -25.51 -3.52
N GLY A 131 -3.05 -24.45 -3.21
CA GLY A 131 -1.58 -24.46 -3.19
C GLY A 131 -0.94 -24.64 -4.57
N ALA A 132 -1.66 -24.31 -5.64
CA ALA A 132 -1.22 -24.52 -7.01
C ALA A 132 0.06 -23.71 -7.35
N ARG A 133 1.04 -24.39 -7.92
CA ARG A 133 2.25 -23.76 -8.47
C ARG A 133 2.00 -23.33 -9.91
N LEU A 134 1.84 -22.05 -10.14
CA LEU A 134 1.56 -21.51 -11.47
C LEU A 134 2.81 -21.19 -12.27
N PHE A 135 3.92 -20.93 -11.60
CA PHE A 135 5.18 -20.48 -12.22
C PHE A 135 6.36 -21.32 -11.75
N GLU A 136 7.35 -21.44 -12.63
CA GLU A 136 8.59 -22.13 -12.36
C GLU A 136 9.76 -21.14 -12.49
N ARG A 137 10.82 -21.39 -11.72
CA ARG A 137 12.09 -20.69 -11.87
C ARG A 137 12.75 -21.07 -13.18
N GLY A 138 13.28 -20.10 -13.90
CA GLY A 138 14.10 -20.34 -15.10
C GLY A 138 15.43 -21.04 -14.79
N ALA A 139 16.09 -21.54 -15.82
CA ALA A 139 17.45 -22.08 -15.69
C ALA A 139 18.41 -21.02 -15.13
N ASP A 140 19.37 -21.44 -14.30
CA ASP A 140 20.30 -20.51 -13.64
C ASP A 140 21.05 -19.66 -14.68
N SER A 141 20.88 -18.37 -14.61
CA SER A 141 21.51 -17.39 -15.50
C SER A 141 22.96 -17.06 -15.14
N GLY A 142 23.42 -17.47 -13.97
CA GLY A 142 24.72 -17.11 -13.40
C GLY A 142 24.75 -15.73 -12.71
N PHE A 143 23.73 -14.88 -12.88
CA PHE A 143 23.68 -13.54 -12.28
C PHE A 143 23.03 -13.52 -10.91
N SER A 144 23.50 -12.61 -10.03
CA SER A 144 23.02 -12.35 -8.70
C SER A 144 22.50 -10.92 -8.56
N ILE A 145 21.31 -10.74 -8.03
CA ILE A 145 20.66 -9.43 -7.90
C ILE A 145 20.29 -9.17 -6.45
N ALA A 146 20.62 -7.98 -5.95
CA ALA A 146 20.13 -7.50 -4.68
C ALA A 146 18.83 -6.70 -4.87
N VAL A 147 17.82 -6.97 -4.06
CA VAL A 147 16.57 -6.21 -3.99
C VAL A 147 16.47 -5.61 -2.58
N VAL A 148 16.40 -4.30 -2.48
CA VAL A 148 16.29 -3.59 -1.20
C VAL A 148 14.85 -3.14 -1.00
N GLY A 149 14.17 -3.76 -0.04
CA GLY A 149 12.75 -3.61 0.24
C GLY A 149 11.93 -4.80 -0.24
N ALA A 150 11.24 -5.47 0.70
CA ALA A 150 10.29 -6.56 0.45
C ALA A 150 8.84 -6.06 0.34
N GLY A 151 8.64 -4.83 -0.12
CA GLY A 151 7.33 -4.30 -0.49
C GLY A 151 6.88 -4.79 -1.87
N PRO A 152 5.70 -4.35 -2.36
CA PRO A 152 5.14 -4.81 -3.64
C PRO A 152 6.09 -4.69 -4.82
N ALA A 153 6.81 -3.58 -4.96
CA ALA A 153 7.78 -3.39 -6.05
C ALA A 153 8.94 -4.38 -5.97
N GLY A 154 9.53 -4.54 -4.78
CA GLY A 154 10.66 -5.46 -4.57
C GLY A 154 10.27 -6.93 -4.77
N LEU A 155 9.12 -7.34 -4.23
CA LEU A 155 8.59 -8.70 -4.41
C LEU A 155 8.30 -9.01 -5.88
N ALA A 156 7.67 -8.07 -6.60
CA ALA A 156 7.39 -8.23 -8.02
C ALA A 156 8.68 -8.30 -8.86
N CYS A 157 9.66 -7.45 -8.55
CA CYS A 157 10.97 -7.46 -9.17
C CYS A 157 11.69 -8.80 -8.94
N ALA A 158 11.74 -9.24 -7.69
CA ALA A 158 12.41 -10.50 -7.31
C ALA A 158 11.79 -11.72 -8.00
N HIS A 159 10.45 -11.82 -8.01
CA HIS A 159 9.75 -12.91 -8.66
C HIS A 159 9.99 -12.90 -10.17
N ALA A 160 9.90 -11.75 -10.84
CA ALA A 160 10.14 -11.64 -12.27
C ALA A 160 11.58 -12.03 -12.64
N LEU A 161 12.58 -11.66 -11.84
CA LEU A 161 13.97 -12.04 -12.02
C LEU A 161 14.21 -13.54 -11.80
N ALA A 162 13.56 -14.14 -10.78
CA ALA A 162 13.64 -15.58 -10.53
C ALA A 162 13.04 -16.39 -11.70
N ARG A 163 11.94 -15.92 -12.31
CA ARG A 163 11.33 -16.55 -13.49
C ARG A 163 12.27 -16.63 -14.69
N VAL A 164 13.21 -15.70 -14.83
CA VAL A 164 14.21 -15.70 -15.89
C VAL A 164 15.56 -16.30 -15.47
N GLY A 165 15.61 -16.91 -14.26
CA GLY A 165 16.72 -17.74 -13.79
C GLY A 165 17.76 -17.01 -12.94
N HIS A 166 17.56 -15.74 -12.59
CA HIS A 166 18.49 -15.04 -11.71
C HIS A 166 18.40 -15.52 -10.26
N ARG A 167 19.50 -15.37 -9.52
CA ARG A 167 19.54 -15.52 -8.06
C ARG A 167 19.25 -14.16 -7.44
N VAL A 168 18.26 -14.10 -6.56
CA VAL A 168 17.83 -12.84 -5.94
C VAL A 168 17.98 -12.92 -4.44
N THR A 169 18.57 -11.88 -3.84
CA THR A 169 18.54 -11.69 -2.38
C THR A 169 17.76 -10.43 -2.08
N ILE A 170 16.65 -10.58 -1.35
CA ILE A 170 15.83 -9.48 -0.86
C ILE A 170 16.33 -9.09 0.53
N PHE A 171 16.56 -7.80 0.75
CA PHE A 171 16.89 -7.21 2.05
C PHE A 171 15.74 -6.31 2.50
N ASP A 172 15.23 -6.53 3.71
CA ASP A 172 14.17 -5.68 4.27
C ASP A 172 14.49 -5.25 5.70
N ALA A 173 14.13 -4.02 6.05
CA ALA A 173 14.36 -3.46 7.37
C ALA A 173 13.42 -4.04 8.43
N ARG A 174 12.25 -4.54 8.05
CA ARG A 174 11.23 -5.10 8.93
C ARG A 174 11.35 -6.62 9.02
N GLU A 175 10.74 -7.20 10.06
CA GLU A 175 10.77 -8.65 10.32
C GLU A 175 9.95 -9.44 9.30
N LYS A 176 8.79 -8.90 8.88
CA LYS A 176 7.91 -9.53 7.89
C LYS A 176 8.01 -8.84 6.55
N PRO A 177 8.05 -9.60 5.45
CA PRO A 177 7.95 -9.05 4.10
C PRO A 177 6.51 -8.59 3.79
N GLY A 178 6.33 -7.79 2.74
CA GLY A 178 5.03 -7.31 2.28
C GLY A 178 4.92 -5.79 2.23
N GLY A 179 5.81 -5.05 2.90
CA GLY A 179 5.78 -3.58 2.93
C GLY A 179 4.42 -3.05 3.42
N LEU A 180 3.83 -2.07 2.73
CA LEU A 180 2.53 -1.51 3.13
C LEU A 180 1.37 -2.54 3.03
N ASN A 181 1.46 -3.57 2.21
CA ASN A 181 0.47 -4.64 2.18
C ASN A 181 0.38 -5.38 3.53
N GLU A 182 1.51 -5.52 4.22
CA GLU A 182 1.57 -6.15 5.55
C GLU A 182 1.33 -5.14 6.67
N TYR A 183 1.88 -3.92 6.56
CA TYR A 183 1.92 -2.97 7.67
C TYR A 183 1.02 -1.75 7.52
N GLY A 184 0.54 -1.42 6.33
CA GLY A 184 -0.11 -0.14 6.06
C GLY A 184 -1.58 -0.21 5.64
N ILE A 185 -2.08 -1.39 5.29
CA ILE A 185 -3.47 -1.60 4.89
C ILE A 185 -4.32 -2.02 6.08
N ALA A 186 -5.53 -1.48 6.17
CA ALA A 186 -6.44 -1.79 7.26
C ALA A 186 -6.71 -3.30 7.41
N ALA A 187 -6.69 -3.79 8.65
CA ALA A 187 -6.81 -5.21 8.96
C ALA A 187 -8.12 -5.82 8.46
N TYR A 188 -9.23 -5.08 8.48
CA TYR A 188 -10.53 -5.52 8.02
C TYR A 188 -10.65 -5.67 6.48
N LYS A 189 -9.71 -5.11 5.71
CA LYS A 189 -9.64 -5.27 4.25
C LYS A 189 -8.93 -6.57 3.84
N VAL A 190 -7.95 -7.00 4.63
CA VAL A 190 -7.04 -8.12 4.28
C VAL A 190 -6.72 -9.00 5.49
N PRO A 191 -7.70 -9.58 6.18
CA PRO A 191 -7.42 -10.38 7.36
C PRO A 191 -6.54 -11.58 7.00
N GLY A 192 -5.27 -11.57 7.51
CA GLY A 192 -4.32 -12.68 7.39
C GLY A 192 -3.83 -13.05 5.98
N PHE A 193 -4.05 -12.20 4.97
CA PHE A 193 -3.79 -12.59 3.57
C PHE A 193 -2.39 -12.22 3.06
N ALA A 194 -1.82 -11.09 3.48
CA ALA A 194 -0.57 -10.58 2.91
C ALA A 194 0.61 -11.55 3.05
N GLU A 195 0.79 -12.15 4.22
CA GLU A 195 1.83 -13.14 4.49
C GLU A 195 1.69 -14.37 3.59
N ARG A 196 0.47 -14.89 3.45
CA ARG A 196 0.15 -16.05 2.61
C ARG A 196 0.51 -15.85 1.13
N GLU A 197 0.19 -14.67 0.57
CA GLU A 197 0.53 -14.35 -0.81
C GLU A 197 2.05 -14.24 -1.01
N VAL A 198 2.76 -13.65 -0.03
CA VAL A 198 4.22 -13.54 -0.08
C VAL A 198 4.89 -14.91 0.02
N GLU A 199 4.43 -15.78 0.91
CA GLU A 199 4.95 -17.17 1.02
C GLU A 199 4.77 -17.92 -0.30
N TRP A 200 3.59 -17.82 -0.90
CA TRP A 200 3.32 -18.43 -2.20
C TRP A 200 4.25 -17.88 -3.29
N LEU A 201 4.44 -16.56 -3.36
CA LEU A 201 5.33 -15.90 -4.32
C LEU A 201 6.77 -16.39 -4.16
N LEU A 202 7.28 -16.47 -2.92
CA LEU A 202 8.65 -16.92 -2.64
C LEU A 202 8.87 -18.40 -2.93
N SER A 203 7.80 -19.20 -2.97
CA SER A 203 7.87 -20.65 -3.25
C SER A 203 8.41 -21.01 -4.65
N ILE A 204 8.51 -20.03 -5.55
CA ILE A 204 9.15 -20.22 -6.88
C ILE A 204 10.61 -20.68 -6.75
N GLY A 205 11.28 -20.31 -5.67
CA GLY A 205 12.69 -20.61 -5.43
C GLY A 205 13.65 -19.63 -6.10
N GLY A 206 14.93 -19.69 -5.71
CA GLY A 206 15.99 -18.76 -6.21
C GLY A 206 15.91 -17.35 -5.60
N ILE A 207 15.05 -17.15 -4.62
CA ILE A 207 14.90 -15.90 -3.85
C ILE A 207 15.26 -16.18 -2.39
N GLU A 208 16.27 -15.50 -1.89
CA GLU A 208 16.64 -15.48 -0.46
C GLU A 208 16.08 -14.20 0.17
N LEU A 209 15.42 -14.31 1.32
CA LEU A 209 14.93 -13.16 2.10
C LEU A 209 15.78 -12.96 3.35
N ARG A 210 16.31 -11.75 3.52
CA ARG A 210 17.03 -11.29 4.71
C ARG A 210 16.32 -10.11 5.34
N THR A 211 15.80 -10.31 6.52
CA THR A 211 15.07 -9.30 7.30
C THR A 211 15.98 -8.63 8.34
N GLY A 212 15.57 -7.47 8.87
CA GLY A 212 16.38 -6.67 9.80
C GLY A 212 17.53 -5.88 9.15
N GLU A 213 17.56 -5.82 7.80
CA GLU A 213 18.61 -5.18 7.01
C GLU A 213 18.15 -3.81 6.50
N THR A 214 18.68 -2.74 7.07
CA THR A 214 18.27 -1.35 6.78
C THR A 214 19.32 -0.64 5.95
N LEU A 215 18.95 -0.14 4.79
CA LEU A 215 19.82 0.65 3.91
C LEU A 215 20.30 1.92 4.63
N GLY A 216 21.62 2.16 4.60
CA GLY A 216 22.26 3.29 5.26
C GLY A 216 22.46 3.10 6.78
N LYS A 217 22.13 1.92 7.34
CA LYS A 217 22.40 1.57 8.74
C LYS A 217 23.34 0.36 8.85
N ASN A 218 22.86 -0.82 8.52
CA ASN A 218 23.66 -2.07 8.50
C ASN A 218 23.78 -2.67 7.09
N LEU A 219 23.13 -2.07 6.09
CA LEU A 219 23.23 -2.41 4.68
C LEU A 219 23.76 -1.20 3.91
N SER A 220 24.77 -1.39 3.06
CA SER A 220 25.38 -0.32 2.27
C SER A 220 25.16 -0.54 0.77
N LEU A 221 24.69 0.51 0.08
CA LEU A 221 24.49 0.49 -1.38
C LEU A 221 25.79 0.22 -2.13
N ALA A 222 26.89 0.85 -1.69
CA ALA A 222 28.22 0.63 -2.29
C ALA A 222 28.70 -0.83 -2.14
N LYS A 223 28.36 -1.50 -1.02
CA LYS A 223 28.64 -2.91 -0.84
C LYS A 223 27.78 -3.77 -1.79
N LEU A 224 26.49 -3.48 -1.89
CA LEU A 224 25.61 -4.19 -2.79
C LEU A 224 26.04 -4.09 -4.27
N GLN A 225 26.48 -2.90 -4.71
CA GLN A 225 26.99 -2.69 -6.07
C GLN A 225 28.28 -3.50 -6.38
N ARG A 226 29.10 -3.80 -5.36
CA ARG A 226 30.30 -4.66 -5.53
C ARG A 226 29.93 -6.14 -5.55
N ASP A 227 29.06 -6.55 -4.64
CA ASP A 227 28.80 -7.95 -4.34
C ASP A 227 27.74 -8.57 -5.28
N PHE A 228 26.95 -7.73 -5.98
CA PHE A 228 25.89 -8.14 -6.90
C PHE A 228 26.05 -7.56 -8.30
N ASP A 229 25.47 -8.23 -9.29
CA ASP A 229 25.51 -7.80 -10.68
C ASP A 229 24.57 -6.62 -10.97
N ALA A 230 23.46 -6.54 -10.21
CA ALA A 230 22.52 -5.44 -10.23
C ALA A 230 21.88 -5.24 -8.85
N VAL A 231 21.37 -4.03 -8.59
CA VAL A 231 20.67 -3.66 -7.37
C VAL A 231 19.34 -3.00 -7.73
N PHE A 232 18.26 -3.46 -7.14
CA PHE A 232 16.95 -2.79 -7.19
C PHE A 232 16.62 -2.16 -5.84
N VAL A 233 16.21 -0.88 -5.83
CA VAL A 233 15.83 -0.13 -4.63
C VAL A 233 14.33 0.10 -4.65
N GLY A 234 13.61 -0.60 -3.78
CA GLY A 234 12.15 -0.52 -3.60
C GLY A 234 11.77 -0.22 -2.16
N VAL A 235 12.46 0.75 -1.53
CA VAL A 235 12.35 1.07 -0.10
C VAL A 235 11.03 1.75 0.30
N GLY A 236 10.23 2.20 -0.67
CA GLY A 236 8.98 2.92 -0.43
C GLY A 236 9.21 4.27 0.27
N LEU A 237 8.21 4.72 1.03
CA LEU A 237 8.23 5.94 1.82
C LEU A 237 8.21 5.57 3.30
N THR A 238 9.27 5.89 4.03
CA THR A 238 9.48 5.44 5.42
C THR A 238 9.26 6.51 6.47
N GLY A 239 9.20 7.79 6.06
CA GLY A 239 8.94 8.93 6.94
C GLY A 239 7.50 9.43 6.84
N VAL A 240 7.11 10.29 7.77
CA VAL A 240 5.82 10.99 7.79
C VAL A 240 6.08 12.48 7.89
N ASN A 241 5.31 13.28 7.15
CA ASN A 241 5.39 14.74 7.25
C ASN A 241 5.07 15.21 8.68
N ALA A 242 5.74 16.29 9.11
CA ALA A 242 5.41 16.98 10.34
C ALA A 242 4.23 17.94 10.12
N LEU A 243 3.43 18.18 11.15
CA LEU A 243 2.43 19.26 11.16
C LEU A 243 3.11 20.65 11.27
N GLY A 244 4.32 20.70 11.84
CA GLY A 244 5.02 21.93 12.14
C GLY A 244 4.46 22.67 13.35
N LEU A 245 3.76 21.96 14.24
CA LEU A 245 3.13 22.52 15.43
C LEU A 245 3.86 22.09 16.70
N GLU A 246 3.90 23.00 17.68
CA GLU A 246 4.33 22.64 19.02
C GLU A 246 3.40 21.58 19.62
N GLY A 247 3.98 20.57 20.29
CA GLY A 247 3.23 19.51 20.93
C GLY A 247 3.11 18.22 20.11
N GLU A 248 3.73 18.11 18.92
CA GLU A 248 3.72 16.85 18.14
C GLU A 248 4.37 15.67 18.86
N GLN A 249 5.19 15.90 19.87
CA GLN A 249 5.84 14.88 20.70
C GLN A 249 5.03 14.51 21.95
N LEU A 250 3.88 15.11 22.20
CA LEU A 250 3.04 14.81 23.35
C LEU A 250 2.54 13.37 23.31
N ALA A 251 2.36 12.80 24.49
CA ALA A 251 1.66 11.54 24.63
C ALA A 251 0.22 11.66 24.06
N GLY A 252 -0.21 10.70 23.25
CA GLY A 252 -1.46 10.76 22.49
C GLY A 252 -1.31 11.23 21.04
N VAL A 253 -0.19 11.87 20.66
CA VAL A 253 0.09 12.23 19.26
C VAL A 253 0.91 11.13 18.59
N ARG A 254 0.45 10.61 17.44
CA ARG A 254 1.06 9.47 16.74
C ARG A 254 0.93 9.64 15.22
N ASN A 255 1.80 8.97 14.47
CA ASN A 255 1.59 8.80 13.03
C ASN A 255 0.52 7.73 12.78
N ALA A 256 -0.35 7.96 11.84
CA ALA A 256 -1.41 7.00 11.47
C ALA A 256 -0.83 5.67 10.94
N VAL A 257 0.24 5.74 10.15
CA VAL A 257 0.91 4.53 9.62
C VAL A 257 1.51 3.66 10.72
N ASP A 258 2.05 4.26 11.79
CA ASP A 258 2.60 3.51 12.93
C ASP A 258 1.47 2.85 13.74
N PHE A 259 0.33 3.53 13.91
CA PHE A 259 -0.86 2.97 14.55
C PHE A 259 -1.42 1.79 13.75
N ILE A 260 -1.54 1.91 12.42
CA ILE A 260 -1.99 0.82 11.55
C ILE A 260 -1.01 -0.36 11.62
N ALA A 261 0.29 -0.10 11.57
CA ALA A 261 1.31 -1.15 11.65
C ALA A 261 1.25 -1.89 12.99
N GLU A 262 1.11 -1.19 14.12
CA GLU A 262 0.95 -1.81 15.42
C GLU A 262 -0.30 -2.70 15.49
N LEU A 263 -1.43 -2.23 14.97
CA LEU A 263 -2.67 -2.99 14.89
C LEU A 263 -2.51 -4.25 14.05
N ARG A 264 -1.88 -4.13 12.89
CA ARG A 264 -1.62 -5.24 11.96
C ARG A 264 -0.74 -6.33 12.56
N GLN A 265 0.22 -5.95 13.42
CA GLN A 265 1.15 -6.90 14.05
C GLN A 265 0.68 -7.37 15.43
N CYS A 266 -0.45 -6.84 15.93
CA CYS A 266 -0.99 -7.24 17.21
C CYS A 266 -1.77 -8.56 17.09
N ALA A 267 -1.31 -9.60 17.78
CA ALA A 267 -1.97 -10.91 17.76
C ALA A 267 -3.32 -10.92 18.50
N ASP A 268 -3.47 -10.03 19.49
CA ASP A 268 -4.69 -9.91 20.33
C ASP A 268 -5.12 -8.46 20.41
N LEU A 269 -6.07 -8.07 19.57
CA LEU A 269 -6.57 -6.71 19.48
C LEU A 269 -7.21 -6.21 20.79
N SER A 270 -7.63 -7.09 21.68
CA SER A 270 -8.15 -6.70 22.99
C SER A 270 -7.09 -6.04 23.88
N ARG A 271 -5.81 -6.23 23.56
CA ARG A 271 -4.67 -5.65 24.28
C ARG A 271 -4.19 -4.32 23.66
N LEU A 272 -4.71 -3.94 22.52
CA LEU A 272 -4.33 -2.70 21.85
C LEU A 272 -5.12 -1.52 22.45
N ALA A 273 -4.38 -0.55 22.97
CA ALA A 273 -4.99 0.63 23.54
C ALA A 273 -5.44 1.62 22.45
N VAL A 274 -6.66 2.11 22.59
CA VAL A 274 -7.27 3.14 21.74
C VAL A 274 -7.82 4.28 22.56
N GLY A 275 -7.75 5.50 22.04
CA GLY A 275 -8.37 6.66 22.67
C GLY A 275 -9.89 6.60 22.64
N ARG A 276 -10.54 7.32 23.55
CA ARG A 276 -12.00 7.51 23.53
C ARG A 276 -12.39 8.49 22.42
N ARG A 277 -11.61 9.59 22.31
CA ARG A 277 -11.84 10.70 21.36
C ARG A 277 -10.62 10.78 20.46
N VAL A 278 -10.77 10.25 19.25
CA VAL A 278 -9.68 10.20 18.27
C VAL A 278 -9.89 11.27 17.22
N VAL A 279 -8.88 12.09 17.00
CA VAL A 279 -8.82 13.04 15.89
C VAL A 279 -7.78 12.53 14.88
N VAL A 280 -8.16 12.48 13.60
CA VAL A 280 -7.28 12.08 12.50
C VAL A 280 -7.11 13.26 11.54
N ILE A 281 -5.88 13.69 11.29
CA ILE A 281 -5.59 14.78 10.35
C ILE A 281 -5.12 14.18 9.02
N GLY A 282 -5.88 14.43 7.96
CA GLY A 282 -5.56 13.98 6.60
C GLY A 282 -6.79 13.69 5.77
N GLY A 283 -6.61 13.45 4.47
CA GLY A 283 -7.70 13.17 3.53
C GLY A 283 -7.38 12.04 2.56
N GLY A 284 -6.37 11.22 2.82
CA GLY A 284 -6.03 10.04 2.01
C GLY A 284 -6.54 8.73 2.62
N ASN A 285 -6.33 7.61 1.92
CA ASN A 285 -6.75 6.27 2.37
C ASN A 285 -6.19 5.90 3.75
N THR A 286 -4.96 6.32 4.07
CA THR A 286 -4.37 6.12 5.42
C THR A 286 -5.21 6.81 6.51
N ALA A 287 -5.78 8.00 6.23
CA ALA A 287 -6.65 8.68 7.19
C ALA A 287 -7.96 7.93 7.38
N ILE A 288 -8.57 7.45 6.31
CA ILE A 288 -9.77 6.58 6.36
C ILE A 288 -9.47 5.33 7.18
N ASP A 289 -8.42 4.60 6.82
CA ASP A 289 -8.06 3.34 7.46
C ASP A 289 -7.79 3.51 8.97
N ALA A 290 -7.05 4.55 9.35
CA ALA A 290 -6.79 4.86 10.76
C ALA A 290 -8.06 5.24 11.52
N SER A 291 -8.95 6.02 10.89
CA SER A 291 -10.23 6.46 11.49
C SER A 291 -11.16 5.26 11.72
N VAL A 292 -11.38 4.45 10.70
CA VAL A 292 -12.26 3.28 10.77
C VAL A 292 -11.72 2.26 11.77
N GLN A 293 -10.42 1.97 11.77
CA GLN A 293 -9.83 1.05 12.72
C GLN A 293 -9.91 1.55 14.17
N SER A 294 -9.79 2.85 14.40
CA SER A 294 -10.02 3.44 15.73
C SER A 294 -11.46 3.21 16.23
N ARG A 295 -12.46 3.39 15.35
CA ARG A 295 -13.87 3.06 15.66
C ARG A 295 -14.04 1.57 15.97
N LYS A 296 -13.49 0.71 15.12
CA LYS A 296 -13.57 -0.75 15.27
C LYS A 296 -12.88 -1.29 16.53
N LEU A 297 -11.88 -0.58 17.06
CA LEU A 297 -11.24 -0.86 18.35
C LEU A 297 -12.05 -0.36 19.55
N GLY A 298 -13.12 0.43 19.36
CA GLY A 298 -14.00 0.90 20.43
C GLY A 298 -13.77 2.37 20.83
N ALA A 299 -13.18 3.20 19.97
CA ALA A 299 -13.19 4.64 20.18
C ALA A 299 -14.65 5.16 20.19
N GLU A 300 -14.99 6.01 21.16
CA GLU A 300 -16.35 6.55 21.34
C GLU A 300 -16.68 7.59 20.26
N SER A 301 -15.71 8.42 19.90
CA SER A 301 -15.81 9.37 18.79
C SER A 301 -14.54 9.37 17.97
N VAL A 302 -14.71 9.44 16.64
CA VAL A 302 -13.59 9.61 15.69
C VAL A 302 -13.95 10.73 14.74
N THR A 303 -13.11 11.76 14.68
CA THR A 303 -13.26 12.89 13.76
C THR A 303 -12.05 12.97 12.84
N MET A 304 -12.28 12.79 11.55
CA MET A 304 -11.29 13.02 10.50
C MET A 304 -11.40 14.48 10.04
N VAL A 305 -10.28 15.20 10.02
CA VAL A 305 -10.25 16.62 9.65
C VAL A 305 -9.38 16.80 8.42
N TYR A 306 -9.93 17.46 7.40
CA TYR A 306 -9.23 17.72 6.15
C TYR A 306 -9.29 19.21 5.78
N ARG A 307 -8.14 19.74 5.34
CA ARG A 307 -7.97 21.18 5.06
C ARG A 307 -8.64 21.69 3.79
N ARG A 308 -9.22 20.83 2.96
CA ARG A 308 -9.99 21.17 1.74
C ARG A 308 -11.31 20.42 1.73
N GLY A 309 -12.10 20.59 0.67
CA GLY A 309 -13.35 19.86 0.49
C GLY A 309 -13.15 18.40 0.07
N ALA A 310 -14.20 17.58 0.23
CA ALA A 310 -14.23 16.15 -0.07
C ALA A 310 -13.72 15.81 -1.47
N ALA A 311 -14.04 16.62 -2.48
CA ALA A 311 -13.59 16.43 -3.86
C ALA A 311 -12.06 16.52 -4.06
N SER A 312 -11.35 17.13 -3.10
CA SER A 312 -9.88 17.24 -3.12
C SER A 312 -9.19 16.19 -2.27
N MET A 313 -9.93 15.27 -1.64
CA MET A 313 -9.35 14.18 -0.87
C MET A 313 -8.67 13.16 -1.79
N GLY A 314 -7.54 12.60 -1.35
CA GLY A 314 -6.92 11.45 -2.01
C GLY A 314 -7.68 10.14 -1.77
N ALA A 315 -8.48 10.06 -0.71
CA ALA A 315 -9.42 8.97 -0.48
C ALA A 315 -10.59 9.07 -1.46
N THR A 316 -10.97 7.95 -2.08
CA THR A 316 -12.07 7.91 -3.05
C THR A 316 -13.42 8.24 -2.39
N PRO A 317 -14.44 8.69 -3.15
CA PRO A 317 -15.78 8.90 -2.61
C PRO A 317 -16.35 7.64 -1.93
N ALA A 318 -16.06 6.46 -2.44
CA ALA A 318 -16.49 5.19 -1.85
C ALA A 318 -15.85 4.97 -0.47
N GLU A 319 -14.56 5.22 -0.32
CA GLU A 319 -13.86 5.13 0.96
C GLU A 319 -14.35 6.17 1.97
N GLN A 320 -14.64 7.40 1.51
CA GLN A 320 -15.21 8.46 2.35
C GLN A 320 -16.60 8.07 2.86
N GLU A 321 -17.44 7.53 1.99
CA GLU A 321 -18.78 7.06 2.38
C GLU A 321 -18.68 5.88 3.34
N PHE A 322 -17.81 4.92 3.05
CA PHE A 322 -17.55 3.81 3.96
C PHE A 322 -17.17 4.29 5.36
N ALA A 323 -16.26 5.25 5.49
CA ALA A 323 -15.88 5.80 6.79
C ALA A 323 -17.07 6.40 7.54
N LYS A 324 -17.95 7.15 6.84
CA LYS A 324 -19.16 7.72 7.44
C LYS A 324 -20.11 6.62 7.92
N THR A 325 -20.31 5.54 7.15
CA THR A 325 -21.15 4.40 7.57
C THR A 325 -20.59 3.66 8.79
N GLN A 326 -19.26 3.75 9.01
CA GLN A 326 -18.59 3.21 10.21
C GLN A 326 -18.64 4.19 11.41
N GLY A 327 -19.34 5.31 11.29
CA GLY A 327 -19.50 6.30 12.37
C GLY A 327 -18.29 7.25 12.53
N VAL A 328 -17.55 7.49 11.49
CA VAL A 328 -16.50 8.53 11.43
C VAL A 328 -17.14 9.85 11.02
N THR A 329 -16.90 10.90 11.78
CA THR A 329 -17.25 12.27 11.39
C THR A 329 -16.15 12.84 10.51
N ILE A 330 -16.50 13.35 9.32
CA ILE A 330 -15.55 14.03 8.43
C ILE A 330 -15.82 15.53 8.48
N VAL A 331 -14.81 16.29 8.91
CA VAL A 331 -14.82 17.77 8.93
C VAL A 331 -13.92 18.24 7.78
N GLU A 332 -14.53 18.94 6.86
CA GLU A 332 -13.87 19.54 5.73
C GLU A 332 -13.52 21.00 6.01
N TRP A 333 -12.60 21.56 5.20
CA TRP A 333 -12.22 22.97 5.25
C TRP A 333 -11.70 23.42 6.62
N ALA A 334 -10.87 22.59 7.28
CA ALA A 334 -10.22 22.93 8.53
C ALA A 334 -8.78 22.43 8.58
N GLN A 335 -7.86 23.29 9.02
CA GLN A 335 -6.46 22.98 9.21
C GLN A 335 -6.06 23.05 10.67
N PRO A 336 -5.15 22.19 11.16
CA PRO A 336 -4.69 22.25 12.55
C PRO A 336 -3.90 23.54 12.78
N ARG A 337 -4.16 24.22 13.90
CA ARG A 337 -3.51 25.46 14.32
C ARG A 337 -2.68 25.28 15.59
N ARG A 338 -3.20 24.49 16.53
CA ARG A 338 -2.52 24.28 17.81
C ARG A 338 -2.89 22.92 18.42
N ILE A 339 -1.91 22.25 18.98
CA ILE A 339 -2.10 21.06 19.81
C ILE A 339 -2.15 21.54 21.27
N VAL A 340 -3.22 21.21 21.98
CA VAL A 340 -3.44 21.65 23.36
C VAL A 340 -3.07 20.54 24.31
N ALA A 341 -2.20 20.84 25.26
CA ALA A 341 -1.76 19.91 26.29
C ALA A 341 -2.48 20.17 27.63
N ALA A 342 -2.73 19.10 28.35
CA ALA A 342 -3.07 19.13 29.77
C ALA A 342 -2.24 18.03 30.47
N ASP A 343 -1.62 18.35 31.59
CA ASP A 343 -0.79 17.41 32.37
C ASP A 343 0.32 16.68 31.58
N GLY A 344 0.82 17.33 30.51
CA GLY A 344 1.86 16.77 29.65
C GLY A 344 1.38 15.77 28.60
N ALA A 345 0.07 15.65 28.40
CA ALA A 345 -0.55 14.84 27.38
C ALA A 345 -1.46 15.67 26.47
N LEU A 346 -1.83 15.11 25.31
CA LEU A 346 -2.83 15.69 24.43
C LEU A 346 -4.18 15.80 25.15
N SER A 347 -4.85 16.97 25.05
CA SER A 347 -6.20 17.18 25.56
C SER A 347 -7.17 17.66 24.48
N ALA A 348 -6.70 18.43 23.52
CA ALA A 348 -7.50 18.93 22.41
C ALA A 348 -6.62 19.33 21.21
N VAL A 349 -7.26 19.54 20.07
CA VAL A 349 -6.66 20.16 18.89
C VAL A 349 -7.53 21.34 18.47
N GLU A 350 -6.90 22.48 18.25
CA GLU A 350 -7.55 23.67 17.70
C GLU A 350 -7.29 23.73 16.21
N PHE A 351 -8.35 23.99 15.46
CA PHE A 351 -8.35 24.11 14.00
C PHE A 351 -8.80 25.51 13.61
N GLU A 352 -8.32 25.97 12.48
CA GLU A 352 -8.79 27.14 11.79
C GLU A 352 -9.56 26.72 10.54
N TYR A 353 -10.72 27.28 10.29
CA TYR A 353 -11.44 27.06 9.04
C TYR A 353 -10.67 27.64 7.87
N THR A 354 -10.80 27.00 6.72
CA THR A 354 -10.06 27.35 5.49
C THR A 354 -10.99 27.60 4.33
N GLN A 355 -10.53 28.36 3.37
CA GLN A 355 -11.18 28.60 2.10
C GLN A 355 -10.15 28.69 0.98
N LEU A 356 -10.57 28.65 -0.27
CA LEU A 356 -9.73 28.96 -1.43
C LEU A 356 -9.90 30.43 -1.80
N ASP A 357 -8.78 31.08 -2.15
CA ASP A 357 -8.82 32.38 -2.82
C ASP A 357 -9.14 32.24 -4.32
N ASP A 358 -9.27 33.35 -5.01
CA ASP A 358 -9.55 33.40 -6.46
C ASP A 358 -8.48 32.71 -7.34
N GLN A 359 -7.30 32.41 -6.76
CA GLN A 359 -6.20 31.71 -7.42
C GLN A 359 -6.12 30.22 -7.00
N GLY A 360 -7.09 29.72 -6.21
CA GLY A 360 -7.14 28.36 -5.71
C GLY A 360 -6.15 28.05 -4.59
N ARG A 361 -5.56 29.08 -3.96
CA ARG A 361 -4.65 28.92 -2.81
C ARG A 361 -5.46 28.80 -1.53
N LEU A 362 -5.01 27.91 -0.64
CA LEU A 362 -5.65 27.70 0.66
C LEU A 362 -5.31 28.84 1.62
N LEU A 363 -6.35 29.45 2.19
CA LEU A 363 -6.24 30.51 3.19
C LEU A 363 -7.03 30.15 4.45
N GLY A 364 -6.55 30.58 5.62
CA GLY A 364 -7.34 30.56 6.86
C GLY A 364 -8.37 31.67 6.86
N THR A 365 -9.53 31.42 7.46
CA THR A 365 -10.62 32.41 7.59
C THR A 365 -10.51 33.27 8.86
N GLY A 366 -9.70 32.84 9.83
CA GLY A 366 -9.62 33.41 11.17
C GLY A 366 -10.61 32.77 12.16
N ASP A 367 -11.68 32.13 11.68
CA ASP A 367 -12.62 31.39 12.53
C ASP A 367 -11.99 30.08 12.98
N THR A 368 -12.22 29.69 14.23
CA THR A 368 -11.60 28.51 14.83
C THR A 368 -12.64 27.58 15.43
N MET A 369 -12.27 26.30 15.48
CA MET A 369 -12.98 25.28 16.25
C MET A 369 -11.98 24.50 17.11
N ARG A 370 -12.49 23.92 18.21
CA ARG A 370 -11.72 23.07 19.11
C ARG A 370 -12.36 21.69 19.20
N LEU A 371 -11.55 20.65 19.06
CA LEU A 371 -11.94 19.25 19.25
C LEU A 371 -11.18 18.69 20.45
N GLU A 372 -11.92 18.22 21.44
CA GLU A 372 -11.33 17.45 22.54
C GLU A 372 -10.81 16.11 22.00
N ALA A 373 -9.59 15.76 22.37
CA ALA A 373 -8.93 14.56 21.88
C ALA A 373 -7.95 14.02 22.91
N ASP A 374 -7.95 12.72 23.09
CA ASP A 374 -6.91 11.98 23.80
C ASP A 374 -5.93 11.29 22.84
N THR A 375 -6.35 11.12 21.58
CA THR A 375 -5.48 10.60 20.51
C THR A 375 -5.56 11.46 19.25
N LEU A 376 -4.39 11.86 18.74
CA LEU A 376 -4.22 12.55 17.46
C LEU A 376 -3.40 11.66 16.51
N LEU A 377 -3.99 11.25 15.39
CA LEU A 377 -3.32 10.47 14.34
C LEU A 377 -2.99 11.36 13.15
N LYS A 378 -1.70 11.47 12.82
CA LYS A 378 -1.21 12.23 11.67
C LYS A 378 -1.19 11.35 10.42
N ALA A 379 -2.05 11.66 9.45
CA ALA A 379 -2.16 10.97 8.14
C ALA A 379 -1.93 11.95 6.98
N ILE A 380 -0.91 12.78 7.08
CA ILE A 380 -0.62 13.94 6.20
C ILE A 380 0.42 13.64 5.11
N GLY A 381 0.53 12.40 4.72
CA GLY A 381 1.43 11.90 3.69
C GLY A 381 2.74 11.37 4.22
N GLN A 382 3.32 10.45 3.47
CA GLN A 382 4.60 9.84 3.73
C GLN A 382 5.68 10.47 2.87
N VAL A 383 6.94 10.36 3.30
CA VAL A 383 8.11 10.91 2.62
C VAL A 383 9.25 9.90 2.58
N LEU A 384 10.07 10.00 1.55
CA LEU A 384 11.34 9.29 1.50
C LEU A 384 12.30 9.93 2.52
N VAL A 385 12.81 9.14 3.45
CA VAL A 385 13.79 9.65 4.42
C VAL A 385 15.16 9.69 3.77
N VAL A 386 15.59 10.91 3.44
CA VAL A 386 16.95 11.23 3.02
C VAL A 386 17.60 11.97 4.19
N SER A 387 18.19 11.24 5.13
CA SER A 387 18.86 11.85 6.29
C SER A 387 20.38 11.65 6.23
N ALA A 388 21.10 12.44 6.99
CA ALA A 388 22.55 12.25 7.18
C ALA A 388 22.92 10.87 7.76
N ALA A 389 21.95 10.19 8.39
CA ALA A 389 22.08 8.82 8.86
C ALA A 389 21.85 7.79 7.74
N ASN A 390 21.20 8.18 6.62
CA ASN A 390 20.99 7.32 5.46
C ASN A 390 21.80 7.86 4.27
N THR A 391 23.13 7.81 4.40
CA THR A 391 24.09 8.30 3.40
C THR A 391 23.95 7.59 2.06
N ASP A 392 23.46 6.35 2.03
CA ASP A 392 23.33 5.58 0.80
C ASP A 392 22.20 6.08 -0.12
N VAL A 393 21.05 6.51 0.45
CA VAL A 393 19.98 7.14 -0.34
C VAL A 393 20.41 8.54 -0.82
N ALA A 394 21.26 9.24 -0.05
CA ALA A 394 21.80 10.53 -0.44
C ALA A 394 22.76 10.46 -1.65
N LEU A 395 23.23 9.27 -2.03
CA LEU A 395 24.02 9.07 -3.25
C LEU A 395 23.14 9.04 -4.53
N LEU A 396 21.83 8.86 -4.38
CA LEU A 396 20.88 8.83 -5.48
C LEU A 396 20.37 10.24 -5.78
N ASP A 397 20.13 10.56 -7.02
CA ASP A 397 19.44 11.79 -7.38
C ASP A 397 17.99 11.75 -6.87
N VAL A 398 17.63 12.73 -6.05
CA VAL A 398 16.28 12.88 -5.48
C VAL A 398 15.69 14.21 -5.93
N ARG A 399 14.46 14.17 -6.46
CA ARG A 399 13.67 15.34 -6.84
C ARG A 399 12.29 15.25 -6.22
N ALA A 400 11.81 16.32 -5.63
CA ALA A 400 10.50 16.39 -4.96
C ALA A 400 10.26 15.23 -3.97
N GLY A 401 11.32 14.78 -3.27
CA GLY A 401 11.24 13.70 -2.30
C GLY A 401 11.13 12.28 -2.90
N ARG A 402 11.43 12.09 -4.18
CA ARG A 402 11.43 10.81 -4.89
C ARG A 402 12.77 10.58 -5.59
N ILE A 403 13.19 9.32 -5.69
CA ILE A 403 14.39 8.92 -6.44
C ILE A 403 14.12 9.14 -7.93
N VAL A 404 15.05 9.79 -8.63
CA VAL A 404 14.96 10.02 -10.06
C VAL A 404 15.40 8.76 -10.81
N VAL A 405 14.56 8.31 -11.72
CA VAL A 405 14.82 7.20 -12.63
C VAL A 405 14.53 7.58 -14.08
N ASN A 406 15.15 6.90 -15.02
CA ASN A 406 14.81 7.00 -16.44
C ASN A 406 13.64 6.06 -16.81
N ASP A 407 13.24 6.03 -18.08
CA ASP A 407 12.14 5.18 -18.59
C ASP A 407 12.38 3.67 -18.39
N ASP A 408 13.63 3.26 -18.19
CA ASP A 408 14.08 1.90 -17.88
C ASP A 408 14.24 1.63 -16.39
N TYR A 409 13.74 2.54 -15.51
CA TYR A 409 13.86 2.49 -14.05
C TYR A 409 15.29 2.52 -13.52
N GLN A 410 16.28 2.93 -14.33
CA GLN A 410 17.66 3.10 -13.89
C GLN A 410 17.81 4.43 -13.15
N THR A 411 18.56 4.40 -12.07
CA THR A 411 18.96 5.60 -11.31
C THR A 411 20.22 6.26 -11.91
N SER A 412 20.68 7.35 -11.30
CA SER A 412 21.97 7.97 -11.65
C SER A 412 23.19 7.10 -11.33
N LEU A 413 23.03 6.08 -10.46
CA LEU A 413 24.13 5.17 -10.11
C LEU A 413 24.22 3.96 -11.05
N PRO A 414 25.43 3.55 -11.45
CA PRO A 414 25.63 2.37 -12.26
C PRO A 414 25.10 1.09 -11.56
N LYS A 415 24.47 0.20 -12.29
CA LYS A 415 23.90 -1.06 -11.80
C LYS A 415 22.74 -0.91 -10.80
N VAL A 416 22.20 0.29 -10.60
CA VAL A 416 21.13 0.53 -9.62
C VAL A 416 19.86 0.96 -10.32
N TRP A 417 18.76 0.26 -10.03
CA TRP A 417 17.39 0.56 -10.44
C TRP A 417 16.55 0.89 -9.22
N ALA A 418 15.46 1.61 -9.42
CA ALA A 418 14.49 1.87 -8.34
C ALA A 418 13.07 1.84 -8.86
N GLY A 419 12.08 1.58 -7.97
CA GLY A 419 10.65 1.55 -8.31
C GLY A 419 9.75 1.48 -7.08
N GLY A 420 8.44 1.60 -7.30
CA GLY A 420 7.43 1.74 -6.26
C GLY A 420 7.41 3.16 -5.67
N ASP A 421 6.79 3.33 -4.51
CA ASP A 421 6.52 4.66 -3.93
C ASP A 421 7.76 5.53 -3.69
N CYS A 422 8.99 4.99 -3.74
CA CYS A 422 10.20 5.79 -3.62
C CYS A 422 10.60 6.53 -4.91
N VAL A 423 9.95 6.24 -6.05
CA VAL A 423 10.14 6.96 -7.32
C VAL A 423 8.89 7.76 -7.69
N ASP A 424 9.01 8.69 -8.64
CA ASP A 424 7.85 9.43 -9.16
C ASP A 424 7.07 8.55 -10.14
N SER A 425 6.08 7.82 -9.63
CA SER A 425 5.17 6.99 -10.39
C SER A 425 3.77 7.61 -10.47
N LYS A 426 2.91 7.11 -11.38
CA LYS A 426 1.58 7.69 -11.61
C LYS A 426 0.67 7.63 -10.37
N HIS A 427 0.82 6.58 -9.57
CA HIS A 427 -0.03 6.31 -8.41
C HIS A 427 0.78 5.65 -7.29
N ASP A 428 0.61 6.10 -6.06
CA ASP A 428 1.12 5.42 -4.86
C ASP A 428 0.15 4.26 -4.50
N LEU A 429 0.15 3.20 -5.31
CA LEU A 429 -0.74 2.04 -5.19
C LEU A 429 0.06 0.74 -5.31
N THR A 430 -0.39 -0.31 -4.61
CA THR A 430 0.20 -1.66 -4.73
C THR A 430 0.35 -2.11 -6.18
N VAL A 431 -0.68 -1.94 -7.00
CA VAL A 431 -0.69 -2.36 -8.41
C VAL A 431 0.34 -1.60 -9.25
N GLN A 432 0.55 -0.31 -8.99
CA GLN A 432 1.58 0.49 -9.67
C GLN A 432 2.98 0.05 -9.24
N ALA A 433 3.20 -0.15 -7.94
CA ALA A 433 4.47 -0.63 -7.42
C ALA A 433 4.86 -2.01 -8.00
N VAL A 434 3.88 -2.91 -8.20
CA VAL A 434 4.10 -4.19 -8.89
C VAL A 434 4.56 -3.98 -10.33
N GLU A 435 3.91 -3.07 -11.08
CA GLU A 435 4.32 -2.78 -12.47
C GLU A 435 5.74 -2.19 -12.53
N ASP A 436 6.06 -1.25 -11.63
CA ASP A 436 7.40 -0.67 -11.55
C ASP A 436 8.47 -1.77 -11.32
N GLY A 437 8.23 -2.65 -10.34
CA GLY A 437 9.14 -3.77 -10.06
C GLY A 437 9.30 -4.73 -11.22
N LYS A 438 8.21 -5.07 -11.90
CA LYS A 438 8.21 -5.94 -13.09
C LYS A 438 8.98 -5.32 -14.27
N ARG A 439 8.77 -4.03 -14.53
CA ARG A 439 9.47 -3.30 -15.60
C ARG A 439 10.96 -3.13 -15.29
N ALA A 440 11.30 -2.81 -14.05
CA ALA A 440 12.68 -2.74 -13.59
C ALA A 440 13.38 -4.10 -13.76
N ALA A 441 12.72 -5.21 -13.40
CA ALA A 441 13.25 -6.55 -13.58
C ALA A 441 13.55 -6.87 -15.06
N ALA A 442 12.65 -6.52 -15.97
CA ALA A 442 12.87 -6.69 -17.41
C ALA A 442 14.05 -5.85 -17.93
N SER A 443 14.22 -4.63 -17.40
CA SER A 443 15.37 -3.77 -17.74
C SER A 443 16.68 -4.33 -17.20
N ILE A 444 16.70 -4.86 -15.97
CA ILE A 444 17.86 -5.52 -15.36
C ILE A 444 18.27 -6.73 -16.20
N ASP A 445 17.34 -7.66 -16.50
CA ASP A 445 17.64 -8.88 -17.29
C ASP A 445 18.23 -8.53 -18.67
N ARG A 446 17.60 -7.61 -19.39
CA ARG A 446 18.06 -7.11 -20.68
C ARG A 446 19.49 -6.56 -20.60
N THR A 447 19.77 -5.75 -19.57
CA THR A 447 21.09 -5.13 -19.36
C THR A 447 22.17 -6.17 -19.08
N LEU A 448 21.90 -7.14 -18.20
CA LEU A 448 22.85 -8.19 -17.83
C LEU A 448 23.17 -9.11 -18.99
N ARG A 449 22.16 -9.57 -19.73
CA ARG A 449 22.36 -10.43 -20.91
C ARG A 449 23.15 -9.73 -22.02
N THR A 450 22.89 -8.43 -22.25
CA THR A 450 23.65 -7.65 -23.23
C THR A 450 25.13 -7.50 -22.85
N ARG A 451 25.43 -7.36 -21.54
CA ARG A 451 26.84 -7.33 -21.07
C ARG A 451 27.53 -8.67 -21.26
N ALA A 452 26.87 -9.78 -20.94
CA ALA A 452 27.43 -11.12 -21.10
C ALA A 452 27.77 -11.44 -22.56
N THR A 453 26.95 -11.05 -23.54
CA THR A 453 27.23 -11.25 -24.97
C THR A 453 28.43 -10.45 -25.47
N ARG A 454 28.68 -9.26 -24.93
CA ARG A 454 29.83 -8.41 -25.27
C ARG A 454 31.15 -8.96 -24.70
N THR A 455 31.14 -9.56 -23.51
CA THR A 455 32.33 -10.15 -22.88
C THR A 455 32.72 -11.49 -23.49
N ASN A 456 31.77 -12.22 -24.06
CA ASN A 456 32.04 -13.54 -24.71
C ASN A 456 32.34 -13.43 -26.21
N GLY A 457 32.20 -12.25 -26.82
CA GLY A 457 32.44 -11.99 -28.26
C GLY A 457 33.67 -11.11 -28.55
N GLY A 458 34.46 -10.79 -27.55
CA GLY A 458 35.77 -10.12 -27.65
C GLY A 458 36.88 -11.08 -27.22
#